data_d9d6eb8c89f3c9f04c31eb3ce68aed06
#
_entry.id   d9d6eb8c89f3c9f04c31eb3ce68aed06
#
_cell.length_a   1.000
_cell.length_b   1.000
_cell.length_c   1.000
_cell.angle_alpha   90.00
_cell.angle_beta   90.00
_cell.angle_gamma   90.00
#
_symmetry.space_group_name_H-M   'P 1'
#
loop_
_entity.id
_entity.type
_entity.pdbx_description
1 polymer ?
#
loop_
_entity_poly.entity_id
_entity_poly.type
_entity_poly.pdbx_seq_one_letter_code
_entity_poly.pdbx_strand_id
1 'polypeptide(L)'
;MIGHNRGPSMAPGETWRRHCWTQARTALLPVLPIEVLRTRVRRAADLGLDYRTYASVRAQTGHDVVAFLFSSNALRVTALQLRMAGAAAVKLAAVRAERIGLPVGRIPADAMAALNPELDRAVAAPALWAGFAVARQRLREVLGHVPGDRVILVGDQPLEAEWCAAGRLAG
;
A
#
# COMPACT_ATOMS: atom_id res chain seq x y z
N MET A 1 33.01 -45.02 6.58
CA MET A 1 33.50 -43.90 5.73
C MET A 1 32.50 -42.77 5.85
N ILE A 2 32.85 -41.73 6.58
CA ILE A 2 32.00 -40.55 6.78
C ILE A 2 32.24 -39.60 5.58
N GLY A 3 31.19 -39.34 4.82
CA GLY A 3 31.26 -38.47 3.65
C GLY A 3 31.60 -37.03 4.06
N HIS A 4 32.71 -36.52 3.57
CA HIS A 4 33.02 -35.09 3.65
C HIS A 4 32.03 -34.30 2.79
N ASN A 5 31.14 -33.59 3.45
CA ASN A 5 30.35 -32.54 2.83
C ASN A 5 31.32 -31.39 2.46
N ARG A 6 31.82 -31.38 1.24
CA ARG A 6 32.56 -30.24 0.70
C ARG A 6 31.56 -29.12 0.50
N GLY A 7 31.50 -28.20 1.47
CA GLY A 7 30.80 -26.93 1.29
C GLY A 7 31.27 -26.23 0.01
N PRO A 8 30.46 -25.31 -0.57
CA PRO A 8 30.82 -24.65 -1.81
C PRO A 8 32.18 -23.99 -1.67
N SER A 9 33.14 -24.43 -2.51
CA SER A 9 34.45 -23.81 -2.58
C SER A 9 34.26 -22.38 -3.08
N MET A 10 34.57 -21.40 -2.24
CA MET A 10 34.58 -19.99 -2.62
C MET A 10 35.62 -19.82 -3.73
N ALA A 11 35.19 -19.62 -4.98
CA ALA A 11 36.09 -19.38 -6.08
C ALA A 11 36.95 -18.14 -5.77
N PRO A 12 38.27 -18.15 -6.04
CA PRO A 12 39.13 -17.00 -5.81
C PRO A 12 38.57 -15.77 -6.54
N GLY A 13 38.37 -14.66 -5.81
CA GLY A 13 37.81 -13.41 -6.34
C GLY A 13 36.31 -13.23 -6.19
N GLU A 14 35.57 -14.18 -5.58
CA GLU A 14 34.11 -14.03 -5.38
C GLU A 14 33.79 -12.87 -4.42
N THR A 15 34.57 -12.72 -3.37
CA THR A 15 34.43 -11.60 -2.42
C THR A 15 34.73 -10.27 -3.09
N TRP A 16 35.78 -10.23 -3.97
CA TRP A 16 36.13 -9.03 -4.74
C TRP A 16 35.04 -8.69 -5.77
N ARG A 17 34.54 -9.67 -6.50
CA ARG A 17 33.42 -9.47 -7.44
C ARG A 17 32.18 -8.96 -6.74
N ARG A 18 31.81 -9.52 -5.57
CA ARG A 18 30.68 -9.04 -4.75
C ARG A 18 30.93 -7.60 -4.29
N HIS A 19 32.13 -7.27 -3.87
CA HIS A 19 32.51 -5.90 -3.49
C HIS A 19 32.38 -4.94 -4.67
N CYS A 20 32.95 -5.27 -5.82
CA CYS A 20 32.83 -4.46 -7.04
C CYS A 20 31.37 -4.28 -7.49
N TRP A 21 30.57 -5.35 -7.45
CA TRP A 21 29.14 -5.27 -7.74
C TRP A 21 28.38 -4.37 -6.76
N THR A 22 28.69 -4.45 -5.48
CA THR A 22 28.07 -3.59 -4.46
C THR A 22 28.47 -2.14 -4.68
N GLN A 23 29.76 -1.88 -4.93
CA GLN A 23 30.28 -0.54 -5.25
C GLN A 23 29.65 0.04 -6.52
N ALA A 24 29.63 -0.74 -7.61
CA ALA A 24 29.02 -0.32 -8.87
C ALA A 24 27.52 -0.04 -8.70
N ARG A 25 26.81 -0.90 -7.98
CA ARG A 25 25.38 -0.71 -7.68
C ARG A 25 25.14 0.53 -6.82
N THR A 26 26.00 0.78 -5.83
CA THR A 26 25.90 1.97 -4.97
C THR A 26 26.20 3.25 -5.77
N ALA A 27 27.17 3.20 -6.69
CA ALA A 27 27.48 4.32 -7.56
C ALA A 27 26.41 4.61 -8.62
N LEU A 28 25.65 3.58 -9.04
CA LEU A 28 24.55 3.72 -9.99
C LEU A 28 23.23 4.14 -9.33
N LEU A 29 23.12 4.00 -8.00
CA LEU A 29 21.93 4.51 -7.30
C LEU A 29 22.00 6.03 -7.27
N PRO A 30 21.00 6.73 -7.81
CA PRO A 30 20.97 8.19 -7.72
C PRO A 30 20.97 8.61 -6.25
N VAL A 31 22.00 9.28 -5.80
CA VAL A 31 22.05 9.90 -4.47
C VAL A 31 21.05 11.05 -4.50
N LEU A 32 19.93 10.87 -3.82
CA LEU A 32 18.93 11.92 -3.71
C LEU A 32 19.53 13.10 -2.94
N PRO A 33 19.37 14.34 -3.45
CA PRO A 33 19.72 15.52 -2.69
C PRO A 33 19.06 15.50 -1.31
N ILE A 34 19.75 15.95 -0.28
CA ILE A 34 19.28 15.90 1.12
C ILE A 34 17.92 16.59 1.29
N GLU A 35 17.67 17.66 0.55
CA GLU A 35 16.40 18.37 0.60
C GLU A 35 15.24 17.54 0.04
N VAL A 36 15.49 16.79 -1.03
CA VAL A 36 14.51 15.85 -1.60
C VAL A 36 14.22 14.72 -0.61
N LEU A 37 15.27 14.21 0.06
CA LEU A 37 15.10 13.18 1.09
C LEU A 37 14.26 13.69 2.26
N ARG A 38 14.57 14.88 2.78
CA ARG A 38 13.80 15.52 3.86
C ARG A 38 12.33 15.72 3.50
N THR A 39 12.06 16.18 2.28
CA THR A 39 10.70 16.35 1.78
C THR A 39 9.96 15.03 1.70
N ARG A 40 10.62 13.97 1.21
CA ARG A 40 10.03 12.63 1.14
C ARG A 40 9.77 12.01 2.51
N VAL A 41 10.67 12.21 3.48
CA VAL A 41 10.48 11.75 4.86
C VAL A 41 9.28 12.45 5.51
N ARG A 42 9.16 13.78 5.34
CA ARG A 42 8.00 14.53 5.82
C ARG A 42 6.71 14.04 5.17
N ARG A 43 6.73 13.82 3.84
CA ARG A 43 5.55 13.31 3.12
C ARG A 43 5.14 11.92 3.59
N ALA A 44 6.08 11.02 3.84
CA ALA A 44 5.80 9.71 4.40
C ALA A 44 5.09 9.84 5.77
N ALA A 45 5.58 10.71 6.65
CA ALA A 45 4.95 10.99 7.94
C ALA A 45 3.52 11.57 7.77
N ASP A 46 3.31 12.50 6.84
CA ASP A 46 1.98 13.06 6.50
C ASP A 46 1.00 11.99 6.02
N LEU A 47 1.49 10.95 5.38
CA LEU A 47 0.71 9.79 4.92
C LEU A 47 0.53 8.70 5.98
N GLY A 48 1.16 8.85 7.15
CA GLY A 48 1.15 7.82 8.20
C GLY A 48 1.96 6.57 7.83
N LEU A 49 2.87 6.67 6.86
CA LEU A 49 3.73 5.58 6.38
C LEU A 49 5.15 5.72 6.93
N ASP A 50 5.82 4.58 7.17
CA ASP A 50 7.26 4.62 7.33
C ASP A 50 7.94 4.99 6.00
N TYR A 51 9.14 5.61 6.11
CA TYR A 51 9.84 6.10 4.92
C TYR A 51 10.20 4.97 3.94
N ARG A 52 10.51 3.78 4.43
CA ARG A 52 10.90 2.63 3.58
C ARG A 52 9.73 2.19 2.70
N THR A 53 8.55 2.05 3.29
CA THR A 53 7.31 1.71 2.57
C THR A 53 6.97 2.78 1.54
N TYR A 54 6.98 4.06 1.93
CA TYR A 54 6.74 5.16 1.01
C TYR A 54 7.75 5.20 -0.14
N ALA A 55 9.04 5.04 0.16
CA ALA A 55 10.10 5.04 -0.85
C ALA A 55 9.97 3.85 -1.83
N SER A 56 9.56 2.68 -1.33
CA SER A 56 9.30 1.49 -2.17
C SER A 56 8.16 1.74 -3.15
N VAL A 57 7.01 2.23 -2.65
CA VAL A 57 5.86 2.57 -3.49
C VAL A 57 6.25 3.59 -4.56
N ARG A 58 6.94 4.67 -4.15
CA ARG A 58 7.38 5.70 -5.07
C ARG A 58 8.41 5.22 -6.09
N ALA A 59 9.27 4.27 -5.74
CA ALA A 59 10.23 3.68 -6.67
C ALA A 59 9.55 2.78 -7.71
N GLN A 60 8.47 2.10 -7.33
CA GLN A 60 7.71 1.23 -8.23
C GLN A 60 6.82 2.02 -9.18
N THR A 61 6.16 3.06 -8.70
CA THR A 61 5.14 3.79 -9.45
C THR A 61 5.67 5.07 -10.12
N GLY A 62 6.76 5.65 -9.59
CA GLY A 62 7.25 6.96 -10.01
C GLY A 62 6.43 8.15 -9.47
N HIS A 63 5.29 7.88 -8.82
CA HIS A 63 4.31 8.87 -8.39
C HIS A 63 4.20 9.00 -6.86
N ASP A 64 3.65 10.13 -6.41
CA ASP A 64 3.28 10.30 -5.00
C ASP A 64 1.91 9.67 -4.71
N VAL A 65 1.71 9.25 -3.48
CA VAL A 65 0.43 8.70 -3.00
C VAL A 65 -0.54 9.86 -2.77
N VAL A 66 -1.72 9.79 -3.38
CA VAL A 66 -2.76 10.84 -3.27
C VAL A 66 -4.01 10.36 -2.54
N ALA A 67 -4.25 9.05 -2.49
CA ALA A 67 -5.40 8.48 -1.82
C ALA A 67 -5.10 7.12 -1.20
N PHE A 68 -5.91 6.76 -0.22
CA PHE A 68 -5.96 5.43 0.37
C PHE A 68 -7.36 4.84 0.24
N LEU A 69 -7.42 3.56 -0.07
CA LEU A 69 -8.62 2.74 0.02
C LEU A 69 -8.55 1.91 1.30
N PHE A 70 -9.46 2.11 2.22
CA PHE A 70 -9.52 1.38 3.47
C PHE A 70 -10.67 0.38 3.44
N SER A 71 -10.36 -0.92 3.43
CA SER A 71 -11.42 -1.92 3.54
C SER A 71 -12.06 -1.88 4.92
N SER A 72 -13.36 -2.17 5.01
CA SER A 72 -14.06 -2.28 6.29
C SER A 72 -13.42 -3.36 7.18
N ASN A 73 -12.82 -4.39 6.59
CA ASN A 73 -12.11 -5.43 7.34
C ASN A 73 -10.87 -4.86 8.05
N ALA A 74 -10.05 -4.06 7.35
CA ALA A 74 -8.87 -3.41 7.94
C ALA A 74 -9.26 -2.39 9.03
N LEU A 75 -10.38 -1.69 8.86
CA LEU A 75 -10.90 -0.75 9.85
C LEU A 75 -11.66 -1.43 11.00
N ARG A 76 -11.82 -2.76 10.96
CA ARG A 76 -12.64 -3.53 11.92
C ARG A 76 -14.09 -3.04 11.99
N VAL A 77 -14.62 -2.53 10.88
CA VAL A 77 -16.00 -2.12 10.73
C VAL A 77 -16.81 -3.30 10.24
N THR A 78 -17.91 -3.60 10.92
CA THR A 78 -18.82 -4.71 10.61
C THR A 78 -20.25 -4.21 10.51
N ALA A 79 -21.18 -5.04 10.01
CA ALA A 79 -22.60 -4.69 9.96
C ALA A 79 -23.22 -4.43 11.36
N LEU A 80 -22.62 -5.02 12.41
CA LEU A 80 -23.07 -4.82 13.81
C LEU A 80 -22.36 -3.64 14.48
N GLN A 81 -21.20 -3.26 14.01
CA GLN A 81 -20.40 -2.16 14.55
C GLN A 81 -19.87 -1.31 13.39
N LEU A 82 -20.66 -0.34 12.99
CA LEU A 82 -20.35 0.53 11.85
C LEU A 82 -19.33 1.63 12.18
N ARG A 83 -19.10 1.95 13.46
CA ARG A 83 -18.09 2.92 13.90
C ARG A 83 -16.74 2.22 14.12
N MET A 84 -15.67 2.72 13.52
CA MET A 84 -14.30 2.22 13.77
C MET A 84 -13.84 2.52 15.20
N ALA A 85 -12.87 1.78 15.69
CA ALA A 85 -12.27 2.01 17.00
C ALA A 85 -11.60 3.38 17.07
N GLY A 86 -11.69 4.04 18.24
CA GLY A 86 -11.14 5.39 18.43
C GLY A 86 -9.66 5.52 18.10
N ALA A 87 -8.84 4.50 18.42
CA ALA A 87 -7.43 4.49 18.06
C ALA A 87 -7.18 4.47 16.54
N ALA A 88 -8.03 3.78 15.77
CA ALA A 88 -7.97 3.78 14.31
C ALA A 88 -8.44 5.13 13.75
N ALA A 89 -9.50 5.70 14.31
CA ALA A 89 -10.03 7.00 13.94
C ALA A 89 -8.98 8.12 14.09
N VAL A 90 -8.26 8.15 15.21
CA VAL A 90 -7.18 9.13 15.46
C VAL A 90 -6.06 8.99 14.43
N LYS A 91 -5.63 7.78 14.14
CA LYS A 91 -4.60 7.54 13.11
C LYS A 91 -5.07 7.97 11.73
N LEU A 92 -6.31 7.63 11.37
CA LEU A 92 -6.88 7.95 10.08
C LEU A 92 -7.06 9.47 9.89
N ALA A 93 -7.48 10.18 10.92
CA ALA A 93 -7.63 11.64 10.91
C ALA A 93 -6.31 12.38 10.67
N ALA A 94 -5.17 11.78 11.05
CA ALA A 94 -3.84 12.36 10.84
C ALA A 94 -3.32 12.19 9.40
N VAL A 95 -3.91 11.29 8.59
CA VAL A 95 -3.46 11.02 7.21
C VAL A 95 -3.83 12.19 6.29
N ARG A 96 -2.82 12.75 5.63
CA ARG A 96 -2.97 13.87 4.68
C ARG A 96 -3.04 13.37 3.23
N ALA A 97 -4.06 12.57 2.94
CA ALA A 97 -4.43 12.09 1.62
C ALA A 97 -5.93 11.81 1.61
N GLU A 98 -6.53 11.60 0.45
CA GLU A 98 -7.94 11.20 0.37
C GLU A 98 -8.12 9.81 1.01
N ARG A 99 -9.10 9.68 1.90
CA ARG A 99 -9.40 8.49 2.69
C ARG A 99 -10.74 7.93 2.28
N ILE A 100 -10.69 6.89 1.46
CA ILE A 100 -11.90 6.27 0.87
C ILE A 100 -12.19 4.97 1.60
N GLY A 101 -13.35 4.87 2.22
CA GLY A 101 -13.83 3.63 2.82
C GLY A 101 -14.37 2.67 1.77
N LEU A 102 -14.01 1.40 1.89
CA LEU A 102 -14.53 0.31 1.07
C LEU A 102 -15.33 -0.66 1.96
N PRO A 103 -16.63 -0.42 2.18
CA PRO A 103 -17.47 -1.37 2.86
C PRO A 103 -17.57 -2.69 2.08
N VAL A 104 -17.21 -3.78 2.76
CA VAL A 104 -17.23 -5.14 2.21
C VAL A 104 -18.51 -5.84 2.62
N GLY A 105 -19.12 -6.60 1.71
CA GLY A 105 -20.32 -7.38 1.97
C GLY A 105 -21.59 -6.51 2.06
N ARG A 106 -22.33 -6.63 3.16
CA ARG A 106 -23.63 -5.97 3.35
C ARG A 106 -23.58 -4.65 4.13
N ILE A 107 -22.41 -4.05 4.27
CA ILE A 107 -22.25 -2.77 4.97
C ILE A 107 -22.68 -1.64 4.02
N PRO A 108 -23.68 -0.81 4.36
CA PRO A 108 -24.06 0.33 3.53
C PRO A 108 -22.95 1.39 3.52
N ALA A 109 -22.61 1.90 2.33
CA ALA A 109 -21.52 2.86 2.18
C ALA A 109 -21.84 4.21 2.82
N ASP A 110 -23.07 4.68 2.68
CA ASP A 110 -23.58 5.90 3.29
C ASP A 110 -23.55 5.84 4.82
N ALA A 111 -23.98 4.73 5.41
CA ALA A 111 -23.90 4.51 6.85
C ALA A 111 -22.45 4.46 7.36
N MET A 112 -21.56 3.80 6.61
CA MET A 112 -20.14 3.78 6.95
C MET A 112 -19.53 5.18 6.91
N ALA A 113 -19.83 5.98 5.89
CA ALA A 113 -19.35 7.36 5.78
C ALA A 113 -19.92 8.25 6.89
N ALA A 114 -21.22 8.20 7.14
CA ALA A 114 -21.89 9.03 8.14
C ALA A 114 -21.38 8.79 9.57
N LEU A 115 -21.07 7.53 9.90
CA LEU A 115 -20.57 7.16 11.22
C LEU A 115 -19.04 7.29 11.38
N ASN A 116 -18.30 7.49 10.30
CA ASN A 116 -16.84 7.63 10.32
C ASN A 116 -16.40 8.89 9.57
N PRO A 117 -16.57 10.08 10.19
CA PRO A 117 -16.24 11.37 9.57
C PRO A 117 -14.73 11.54 9.27
N GLU A 118 -13.88 10.63 9.75
CA GLU A 118 -12.47 10.57 9.39
C GLU A 118 -12.24 10.06 7.95
N LEU A 119 -13.25 9.42 7.34
CA LEU A 119 -13.25 9.09 5.92
C LEU A 119 -13.80 10.28 5.13
N ASP A 120 -13.21 10.58 3.99
CA ASP A 120 -13.70 11.64 3.10
C ASP A 120 -14.95 11.17 2.33
N ARG A 121 -15.02 9.88 2.04
CA ARG A 121 -16.19 9.20 1.47
C ARG A 121 -16.11 7.69 1.66
N ALA A 122 -17.21 6.99 1.45
CA ALA A 122 -17.22 5.55 1.35
C ALA A 122 -17.94 5.10 0.07
N VAL A 123 -17.44 4.06 -0.57
CA VAL A 123 -18.00 3.50 -1.82
C VAL A 123 -17.94 1.99 -1.71
N ALA A 124 -19.03 1.30 -2.07
CA ALA A 124 -19.12 -0.14 -1.93
C ALA A 124 -17.93 -0.85 -2.63
N ALA A 125 -17.26 -1.72 -1.90
CA ALA A 125 -16.15 -2.53 -2.39
C ALA A 125 -16.58 -3.45 -3.56
N PRO A 126 -15.65 -3.94 -4.38
CA PRO A 126 -15.91 -5.11 -5.21
C PRO A 126 -16.36 -6.27 -4.33
N ALA A 127 -17.27 -7.12 -4.82
CA ALA A 127 -17.59 -8.34 -4.10
C ALA A 127 -16.33 -9.24 -4.05
N LEU A 128 -16.09 -9.90 -2.89
CA LEU A 128 -14.89 -10.73 -2.69
C LEU A 128 -14.76 -11.87 -3.71
N TRP A 129 -15.89 -12.34 -4.23
CA TRP A 129 -15.95 -13.41 -5.22
C TRP A 129 -16.19 -12.89 -6.66
N ALA A 130 -16.07 -11.58 -6.87
CA ALA A 130 -16.22 -11.02 -8.21
C ALA A 130 -15.06 -11.44 -9.11
N GLY A 131 -15.36 -11.82 -10.34
CA GLY A 131 -14.32 -12.05 -11.33
C GLY A 131 -13.50 -10.75 -11.57
N PHE A 132 -12.26 -10.92 -12.01
CA PHE A 132 -11.29 -9.83 -12.19
C PHE A 132 -11.83 -8.63 -12.98
N ALA A 133 -12.58 -8.88 -14.07
CA ALA A 133 -13.15 -7.81 -14.89
C ALA A 133 -14.19 -6.96 -14.13
N VAL A 134 -15.03 -7.61 -13.33
CA VAL A 134 -16.05 -6.94 -12.50
C VAL A 134 -15.38 -6.15 -11.38
N ALA A 135 -14.40 -6.74 -10.69
CA ALA A 135 -13.62 -6.05 -9.67
C ALA A 135 -12.90 -4.82 -10.26
N ARG A 136 -12.29 -4.97 -11.43
CA ARG A 136 -11.63 -3.87 -12.15
C ARG A 136 -12.60 -2.76 -12.51
N GLN A 137 -13.78 -3.08 -13.03
CA GLN A 137 -14.80 -2.08 -13.37
C GLN A 137 -15.22 -1.31 -12.12
N ARG A 138 -15.50 -2.04 -11.03
CA ARG A 138 -15.91 -1.42 -9.77
C ARG A 138 -14.84 -0.51 -9.19
N LEU A 139 -13.57 -0.93 -9.21
CA LEU A 139 -12.46 -0.10 -8.72
C LEU A 139 -12.26 1.15 -9.58
N ARG A 140 -12.47 1.10 -10.89
CA ARG A 140 -12.48 2.29 -11.73
C ARG A 140 -13.55 3.29 -11.30
N GLU A 141 -14.74 2.83 -10.96
CA GLU A 141 -15.82 3.68 -10.44
C GLU A 141 -15.43 4.29 -9.09
N VAL A 142 -14.82 3.50 -8.20
CA VAL A 142 -14.31 3.96 -6.90
C VAL A 142 -13.25 5.04 -7.06
N LEU A 143 -12.29 4.82 -7.95
CA LEU A 143 -11.16 5.72 -8.18
C LEU A 143 -11.57 6.99 -8.96
N GLY A 144 -12.61 6.89 -9.80
CA GLY A 144 -13.04 7.99 -10.65
C GLY A 144 -11.91 8.41 -11.61
N HIS A 145 -11.41 9.62 -11.45
CA HIS A 145 -10.33 10.18 -12.25
C HIS A 145 -8.92 9.98 -11.66
N VAL A 146 -8.83 9.43 -10.46
CA VAL A 146 -7.54 9.19 -9.79
C VAL A 146 -6.84 7.97 -10.40
N PRO A 147 -5.60 8.08 -10.89
CA PRO A 147 -4.85 6.93 -11.37
C PRO A 147 -4.56 5.93 -10.23
N GLY A 148 -4.76 4.63 -10.48
CA GLY A 148 -4.58 3.60 -9.46
C GLY A 148 -3.15 3.51 -8.91
N ASP A 149 -2.14 3.80 -9.73
CA ASP A 149 -0.72 3.81 -9.34
C ASP A 149 -0.34 4.91 -8.32
N ARG A 150 -1.30 5.75 -7.94
CA ARG A 150 -1.17 6.77 -6.87
C ARG A 150 -2.01 6.44 -5.63
N VAL A 151 -2.59 5.27 -5.58
CA VAL A 151 -3.54 4.87 -4.54
C VAL A 151 -3.05 3.59 -3.86
N ILE A 152 -3.07 3.58 -2.53
CA ILE A 152 -2.72 2.41 -1.72
C ILE A 152 -4.00 1.80 -1.14
N LEU A 153 -4.10 0.47 -1.21
CA LEU A 153 -5.13 -0.29 -0.52
C LEU A 153 -4.64 -0.73 0.86
N VAL A 154 -5.43 -0.47 1.87
CA VAL A 154 -5.25 -1.01 3.22
C VAL A 154 -6.33 -2.06 3.44
N GLY A 155 -5.96 -3.31 3.28
CA GLY A 155 -6.80 -4.49 3.42
C GLY A 155 -6.35 -5.38 4.58
N ASP A 156 -7.19 -6.35 4.96
CA ASP A 156 -6.91 -7.33 6.02
C ASP A 156 -7.15 -8.77 5.54
N GLN A 157 -7.87 -8.94 4.43
CA GLN A 157 -8.21 -10.26 3.90
C GLN A 157 -7.39 -10.60 2.65
N PRO A 158 -6.94 -11.85 2.48
CA PRO A 158 -6.15 -12.26 1.30
C PRO A 158 -6.83 -11.96 -0.03
N LEU A 159 -8.15 -12.10 -0.12
CA LEU A 159 -8.92 -11.82 -1.34
C LEU A 159 -8.93 -10.33 -1.72
N GLU A 160 -8.69 -9.44 -0.76
CA GLU A 160 -8.58 -8.00 -1.03
C GLU A 160 -7.29 -7.65 -1.79
N ALA A 161 -6.25 -8.50 -1.68
CA ALA A 161 -5.00 -8.31 -2.41
C ALA A 161 -5.20 -8.37 -3.94
N GLU A 162 -6.20 -9.11 -4.43
CA GLU A 162 -6.52 -9.17 -5.85
C GLU A 162 -7.02 -7.82 -6.38
N TRP A 163 -7.57 -6.97 -5.52
CA TRP A 163 -8.00 -5.64 -5.88
C TRP A 163 -6.84 -4.72 -6.26
N CYS A 164 -5.65 -4.95 -5.70
CA CYS A 164 -4.46 -4.20 -6.08
C CYS A 164 -4.14 -4.41 -7.56
N ALA A 165 -4.16 -5.66 -8.03
CA ALA A 165 -3.93 -5.99 -9.43
C ALA A 165 -5.09 -5.49 -10.33
N ALA A 166 -6.36 -5.68 -9.90
CA ALA A 166 -7.52 -5.26 -10.67
C ALA A 166 -7.60 -3.73 -10.84
N GLY A 167 -7.31 -2.97 -9.77
CA GLY A 167 -7.28 -1.52 -9.76
C GLY A 167 -5.98 -0.91 -10.27
N ARG A 168 -4.95 -1.72 -10.52
CA ARG A 168 -3.57 -1.24 -10.79
C ARG A 168 -3.08 -0.29 -9.69
N LEU A 169 -3.35 -0.67 -8.44
CA LEU A 169 -2.99 0.15 -7.29
C LEU A 169 -1.49 0.12 -7.02
N ALA A 170 -1.01 1.12 -6.30
CA ALA A 170 0.40 1.25 -5.93
C ALA A 170 0.87 0.22 -4.89
N GLY A 171 -0.06 -0.34 -4.12
CA GLY A 171 0.17 -1.36 -3.10
C GLY A 171 -1.12 -1.75 -2.39
#